data_17491200e08c02237edeb0f95c5701a9
#
_entry.id   17491200e08c02237edeb0f95c5701a9
#
_cell.length_a   1.000
_cell.length_b   1.000
_cell.length_c   1.000
_cell.angle_alpha   90.00
_cell.angle_beta   90.00
_cell.angle_gamma   90.00
#
_symmetry.space_group_name_H-M   'P 1'
#
loop_
_entity.id
_entity.type
_entity.pdbx_description
1 polymer ?
#
loop_
_entity_poly.entity_id
_entity_poly.type
_entity_poly.pdbx_seq_one_letter_code
_entity_poly.pdbx_strand_id
1 'polypeptide(L)'
;MIRGKKKTQSSEKGQSLIELAVSLVVLLILIAGIVDLGRAVFYFIAMRDAAQEGATYGSLNPTFCYEIENRVRAGIVDNTNVEVDIKIAKRSGEDYQYWYKYDCTNLTPEVACEGNVIQVTVKDPEFPITMPFLGT
;
A
#
# COMPACT_ATOMS: atom_id res chain seq x y z
N MET A 1 42.34 48.54 42.25
CA MET A 1 42.18 47.07 42.28
C MET A 1 40.88 46.70 41.58
N ILE A 2 40.93 46.32 40.29
CA ILE A 2 39.73 45.94 39.49
C ILE A 2 39.66 44.44 39.45
N ARG A 3 38.66 43.83 40.14
CA ARG A 3 38.42 42.40 40.25
C ARG A 3 37.65 41.98 39.02
N GLY A 4 38.34 41.43 38.00
CA GLY A 4 37.71 40.87 36.80
C GLY A 4 36.82 39.69 37.15
N LYS A 5 35.50 39.78 36.88
CA LYS A 5 34.56 38.67 36.93
C LYS A 5 34.93 37.68 35.83
N LYS A 6 35.47 36.51 36.19
CA LYS A 6 35.53 35.36 35.28
C LYS A 6 34.11 34.92 34.90
N LYS A 7 33.70 35.21 33.70
CA LYS A 7 32.46 34.65 33.10
C LYS A 7 32.62 33.13 33.01
N THR A 8 31.69 32.43 33.61
CA THR A 8 31.56 30.95 33.54
C THR A 8 31.10 30.55 32.16
N GLN A 9 32.03 30.28 31.23
CA GLN A 9 31.78 29.78 29.88
C GLN A 9 31.37 28.29 29.81
N SER A 10 31.30 27.59 30.93
CA SER A 10 31.01 26.17 30.96
C SER A 10 29.51 25.81 30.91
N SER A 11 28.62 26.75 31.26
CA SER A 11 27.17 26.53 31.26
C SER A 11 26.55 26.56 29.84
N GLU A 12 27.08 27.41 28.95
CA GLU A 12 26.56 27.56 27.59
C GLU A 12 26.79 26.33 26.69
N LYS A 13 27.91 25.64 26.89
CA LYS A 13 28.24 24.41 26.11
C LYS A 13 27.31 23.24 26.45
N GLY A 14 26.89 23.08 27.70
CA GLY A 14 25.98 22.04 28.14
C GLY A 14 24.56 22.27 27.62
N GLN A 15 24.10 23.50 27.59
CA GLN A 15 22.76 23.84 27.07
C GLN A 15 22.65 23.60 25.58
N SER A 16 23.66 23.97 24.79
CA SER A 16 23.69 23.70 23.35
C SER A 16 23.67 22.20 22.99
N LEU A 17 24.31 21.34 23.80
CA LEU A 17 24.29 19.89 23.61
C LEU A 17 22.91 19.30 23.87
N ILE A 18 22.18 19.76 24.87
CA ILE A 18 20.82 19.30 25.17
C ILE A 18 19.87 19.72 24.05
N GLU A 19 19.98 20.95 23.56
CA GLU A 19 19.15 21.43 22.45
C GLU A 19 19.40 20.66 21.17
N LEU A 20 20.66 20.33 20.86
CA LEU A 20 21.01 19.48 19.73
C LEU A 20 20.43 18.06 19.92
N ALA A 21 20.53 17.50 21.10
CA ALA A 21 20.02 16.15 21.37
C ALA A 21 18.49 16.06 21.18
N VAL A 22 17.74 17.04 21.69
CA VAL A 22 16.29 17.11 21.54
C VAL A 22 15.91 17.30 20.07
N SER A 23 16.59 18.21 19.37
CA SER A 23 16.35 18.47 17.94
C SER A 23 16.64 17.23 17.09
N LEU A 24 17.68 16.45 17.42
CA LEU A 24 18.01 15.21 16.73
C LEU A 24 16.91 14.16 16.89
N VAL A 25 16.39 13.97 18.09
CA VAL A 25 15.29 13.02 18.33
C VAL A 25 14.04 13.38 17.53
N VAL A 26 13.65 14.65 17.53
CA VAL A 26 12.52 15.14 16.74
C VAL A 26 12.75 14.88 15.24
N LEU A 27 13.96 15.19 14.75
CA LEU A 27 14.32 14.95 13.35
C LEU A 27 14.25 13.46 12.98
N LEU A 28 14.74 12.57 13.83
CA LEU A 28 14.69 11.12 13.60
C LEU A 28 13.25 10.61 13.54
N ILE A 29 12.36 11.09 14.40
CA ILE A 29 10.93 10.72 14.38
C ILE A 29 10.28 11.20 13.07
N LEU A 30 10.58 12.39 12.61
CA LEU A 30 10.07 12.92 11.34
C LEU A 30 10.55 12.07 10.14
N ILE A 31 11.84 11.73 10.11
CA ILE A 31 12.41 10.90 9.05
C ILE A 31 11.74 9.51 9.04
N ALA A 32 11.59 8.90 10.21
CA ALA A 32 10.91 7.60 10.33
C ALA A 32 9.49 7.66 9.77
N GLY A 33 8.73 8.73 10.09
CA GLY A 33 7.40 8.95 9.57
C GLY A 33 7.33 9.08 8.05
N ILE A 34 8.27 9.82 7.48
CA ILE A 34 8.34 9.98 6.01
C ILE A 34 8.65 8.66 5.33
N VAL A 35 9.55 7.84 5.89
CA VAL A 35 9.91 6.54 5.34
C VAL A 35 8.71 5.57 5.37
N ASP A 36 7.97 5.51 6.48
CA ASP A 36 6.81 4.64 6.58
C ASP A 36 5.69 5.06 5.63
N LEU A 37 5.42 6.37 5.54
CA LEU A 37 4.46 6.89 4.58
C LEU A 37 4.88 6.57 3.13
N GLY A 38 6.17 6.74 2.82
CA GLY A 38 6.72 6.39 1.51
C GLY A 38 6.49 4.92 1.15
N ARG A 39 6.79 4.01 2.08
CA ARG A 39 6.54 2.57 1.89
C ARG A 39 5.06 2.28 1.63
N ALA A 40 4.16 2.86 2.43
CA ALA A 40 2.72 2.66 2.25
C ALA A 40 2.24 3.14 0.87
N VAL A 41 2.70 4.30 0.42
CA VAL A 41 2.35 4.83 -0.91
C VAL A 41 2.89 3.94 -2.03
N PHE A 42 4.15 3.51 -1.96
CA PHE A 42 4.72 2.60 -2.96
C PHE A 42 3.98 1.27 -3.02
N TYR A 43 3.64 0.70 -1.87
CA TYR A 43 2.89 -0.55 -1.81
C TYR A 43 1.48 -0.39 -2.40
N PHE A 44 0.80 0.70 -2.08
CA PHE A 44 -0.51 1.00 -2.66
C PHE A 44 -0.45 1.13 -4.19
N ILE A 45 0.57 1.81 -4.72
CA ILE A 45 0.77 1.94 -6.16
C ILE A 45 1.02 0.57 -6.79
N ALA A 46 1.87 -0.27 -6.20
CA ALA A 46 2.16 -1.61 -6.69
C ALA A 46 0.88 -2.49 -6.73
N MET A 47 0.05 -2.48 -5.67
CA MET A 47 -1.22 -3.20 -5.66
C MET A 47 -2.20 -2.70 -6.73
N ARG A 48 -2.26 -1.38 -6.93
CA ARG A 48 -3.09 -0.78 -7.96
C ARG A 48 -2.66 -1.19 -9.36
N ASP A 49 -1.36 -1.15 -9.64
CA ASP A 49 -0.80 -1.53 -10.93
C ASP A 49 -1.01 -3.03 -11.20
N ALA A 50 -0.82 -3.88 -10.20
CA ALA A 50 -1.11 -5.31 -10.27
C ALA A 50 -2.59 -5.59 -10.56
N ALA A 51 -3.51 -4.90 -9.87
CA ALA A 51 -4.95 -5.02 -10.15
C ALA A 51 -5.30 -4.58 -11.56
N GLN A 52 -4.68 -3.53 -12.06
CA GLN A 52 -4.89 -3.02 -13.43
C GLN A 52 -4.36 -4.00 -14.48
N GLU A 53 -3.19 -4.60 -14.26
CA GLU A 53 -2.66 -5.64 -15.14
C GLU A 53 -3.59 -6.86 -15.19
N GLY A 54 -4.05 -7.33 -14.02
CA GLY A 54 -5.01 -8.42 -13.92
C GLY A 54 -6.32 -8.13 -14.64
N ALA A 55 -6.86 -6.92 -14.48
CA ALA A 55 -8.09 -6.51 -15.16
C ALA A 55 -7.90 -6.41 -16.69
N THR A 56 -6.75 -5.89 -17.13
CA THR A 56 -6.43 -5.78 -18.57
C THR A 56 -6.30 -7.17 -19.20
N TYR A 57 -5.56 -8.07 -18.56
CA TYR A 57 -5.44 -9.44 -19.04
C TYR A 57 -6.79 -10.16 -19.02
N GLY A 58 -7.55 -10.02 -17.94
CA GLY A 58 -8.86 -10.63 -17.77
C GLY A 58 -9.90 -10.13 -18.77
N SER A 59 -9.81 -8.89 -19.24
CA SER A 59 -10.69 -8.37 -20.28
C SER A 59 -10.48 -9.04 -21.65
N LEU A 60 -9.24 -9.48 -21.92
CA LEU A 60 -8.88 -10.19 -23.13
C LEU A 60 -9.06 -11.70 -23.02
N ASN A 61 -8.89 -12.24 -21.81
CA ASN A 61 -8.90 -13.68 -21.51
C ASN A 61 -9.78 -13.98 -20.30
N PRO A 62 -11.09 -13.75 -20.35
CA PRO A 62 -11.97 -13.84 -19.18
C PRO A 62 -12.12 -15.26 -18.63
N THR A 63 -11.78 -16.29 -19.38
CA THR A 63 -11.87 -17.71 -18.95
C THR A 63 -10.64 -18.21 -18.20
N PHE A 64 -9.54 -17.44 -18.19
CA PHE A 64 -8.27 -17.85 -17.56
C PHE A 64 -8.11 -17.29 -16.15
N CYS A 65 -9.06 -17.57 -15.25
CA CYS A 65 -9.12 -17.04 -13.90
C CYS A 65 -7.81 -17.21 -13.10
N TYR A 66 -7.24 -18.39 -13.09
CA TYR A 66 -5.97 -18.65 -12.37
C TYR A 66 -4.81 -17.84 -12.92
N GLU A 67 -4.78 -17.60 -14.23
CA GLU A 67 -3.75 -16.80 -14.84
C GLU A 67 -3.90 -15.31 -14.51
N ILE A 68 -5.14 -14.83 -14.41
CA ILE A 68 -5.44 -13.47 -13.93
C ILE A 68 -4.91 -13.29 -12.51
N GLU A 69 -5.23 -14.21 -11.61
CA GLU A 69 -4.77 -14.18 -10.22
C GLU A 69 -3.24 -14.24 -10.12
N ASN A 70 -2.60 -15.15 -10.87
CA ASN A 70 -1.14 -15.27 -10.90
C ASN A 70 -0.43 -14.01 -11.37
N ARG A 71 -0.98 -13.32 -12.38
CA ARG A 71 -0.42 -12.05 -12.87
C ARG A 71 -0.54 -10.94 -11.84
N VAL A 72 -1.68 -10.86 -11.16
CA VAL A 72 -1.86 -9.91 -10.05
C VAL A 72 -0.84 -10.16 -8.95
N ARG A 73 -0.69 -11.42 -8.51
CA ARG A 73 0.26 -11.78 -7.46
C ARG A 73 1.71 -11.55 -7.84
N ALA A 74 2.07 -11.78 -9.11
CA ALA A 74 3.43 -11.55 -9.61
C ALA A 74 3.83 -10.07 -9.60
N GLY A 75 2.88 -9.14 -9.67
CA GLY A 75 3.12 -7.69 -9.60
C GLY A 75 3.36 -7.16 -8.18
N ILE A 76 3.18 -8.00 -7.14
CA ILE A 76 3.28 -7.58 -5.73
C ILE A 76 4.49 -8.26 -5.09
N VAL A 77 5.37 -7.45 -4.48
CA VAL A 77 6.66 -7.93 -3.92
C VAL A 77 6.46 -8.87 -2.74
N ASP A 78 5.49 -8.57 -1.85
CA ASP A 78 5.07 -9.44 -0.75
C ASP A 78 3.60 -9.79 -0.94
N ASN A 79 3.33 -11.00 -1.42
CA ASN A 79 1.99 -11.45 -1.78
C ASN A 79 1.42 -12.52 -0.83
N THR A 80 2.08 -12.76 0.32
CA THR A 80 1.72 -13.82 1.26
C THR A 80 0.33 -13.65 1.86
N ASN A 81 -0.05 -12.41 2.21
CA ASN A 81 -1.33 -12.08 2.86
C ASN A 81 -2.31 -11.35 1.91
N VAL A 82 -1.94 -11.22 0.63
CA VAL A 82 -2.75 -10.49 -0.33
C VAL A 82 -3.96 -11.31 -0.78
N GLU A 83 -5.13 -10.72 -0.62
CA GLU A 83 -6.39 -11.24 -1.15
C GLU A 83 -6.67 -10.65 -2.54
N VAL A 84 -6.90 -11.51 -3.51
CA VAL A 84 -7.31 -11.12 -4.87
C VAL A 84 -8.77 -11.52 -5.05
N ASP A 85 -9.64 -10.53 -5.26
CA ASP A 85 -11.07 -10.75 -5.51
C ASP A 85 -11.39 -10.32 -6.95
N ILE A 86 -11.83 -11.28 -7.75
CA ILE A 86 -12.19 -11.07 -9.16
C ILE A 86 -13.72 -11.15 -9.26
N LYS A 87 -14.33 -10.13 -9.82
CA LYS A 87 -15.78 -10.06 -10.04
C LYS A 87 -16.08 -9.75 -11.49
N ILE A 88 -17.15 -10.34 -12.00
CA ILE A 88 -17.65 -10.05 -13.34
C ILE A 88 -19.08 -9.55 -13.21
N ALA A 89 -19.32 -8.39 -13.84
CA ALA A 89 -20.64 -7.81 -13.97
C ALA A 89 -21.18 -8.04 -15.37
N LYS A 90 -22.36 -8.62 -15.43
CA LYS A 90 -23.10 -8.77 -16.69
C LYS A 90 -23.79 -7.45 -17.02
N ARG A 91 -23.65 -7.01 -18.27
CA ARG A 91 -24.40 -5.85 -18.75
C ARG A 91 -25.88 -6.22 -18.93
N SER A 92 -26.77 -5.43 -18.32
CA SER A 92 -28.22 -5.54 -18.48
C SER A 92 -28.76 -4.17 -18.89
N GLY A 93 -28.87 -3.92 -20.20
CA GLY A 93 -29.25 -2.61 -20.73
C GLY A 93 -28.15 -1.56 -20.56
N GLU A 94 -28.46 -0.41 -19.94
CA GLU A 94 -27.49 0.64 -19.62
C GLU A 94 -26.82 0.45 -18.24
N ASP A 95 -27.36 -0.46 -17.40
CA ASP A 95 -26.87 -0.70 -16.05
C ASP A 95 -26.15 -2.05 -15.92
N TYR A 96 -25.16 -2.12 -15.01
CA TYR A 96 -24.47 -3.35 -14.61
C TYR A 96 -25.13 -3.88 -13.34
N GLN A 97 -26.05 -4.86 -13.47
CA GLN A 97 -26.92 -5.24 -12.35
C GLN A 97 -26.35 -6.31 -11.43
N TYR A 98 -25.37 -7.13 -11.85
CA TYR A 98 -24.94 -8.28 -11.04
C TYR A 98 -23.43 -8.44 -11.04
N TRP A 99 -22.82 -8.34 -9.84
CA TRP A 99 -21.44 -8.68 -9.61
C TRP A 99 -21.35 -10.13 -9.13
N TYR A 100 -20.97 -11.03 -10.02
CA TYR A 100 -20.66 -12.39 -9.62
C TYR A 100 -19.21 -12.46 -9.16
N LYS A 101 -18.99 -13.02 -7.94
CA LYS A 101 -17.65 -13.41 -7.53
C LYS A 101 -17.18 -14.50 -8.49
N TYR A 102 -16.06 -14.26 -9.16
CA TYR A 102 -15.51 -15.19 -10.10
C TYR A 102 -14.78 -16.29 -9.33
N ASP A 103 -15.41 -17.45 -9.21
CA ASP A 103 -14.79 -18.63 -8.62
C ASP A 103 -14.06 -19.40 -9.73
N CYS A 104 -12.71 -19.43 -9.62
CA CYS A 104 -11.87 -20.14 -10.58
C CYS A 104 -12.16 -21.64 -10.67
N THR A 105 -12.90 -22.21 -9.71
CA THR A 105 -13.30 -23.63 -9.71
C THR A 105 -14.57 -23.92 -10.51
N ASN A 106 -15.41 -22.91 -10.74
CA ASN A 106 -16.72 -23.03 -11.42
C ASN A 106 -16.84 -22.03 -12.57
N LEU A 107 -16.18 -22.34 -13.67
CA LEU A 107 -16.23 -21.52 -14.89
C LEU A 107 -17.56 -21.77 -15.62
N THR A 108 -18.48 -20.79 -15.56
CA THR A 108 -19.65 -20.80 -16.44
C THR A 108 -19.31 -20.11 -17.77
N PRO A 109 -19.66 -20.68 -18.92
CA PRO A 109 -19.38 -20.10 -20.24
C PRO A 109 -19.95 -18.69 -20.44
N GLU A 110 -20.97 -18.33 -19.66
CA GLU A 110 -21.64 -17.02 -19.71
C GLU A 110 -20.76 -15.85 -19.24
N VAL A 111 -19.63 -16.14 -18.61
CA VAL A 111 -18.69 -15.13 -18.10
C VAL A 111 -17.95 -14.40 -19.23
N ALA A 112 -17.69 -15.10 -20.32
CA ALA A 112 -16.93 -14.59 -21.47
C ALA A 112 -17.81 -13.92 -22.54
N CYS A 113 -18.84 -13.17 -22.13
CA CYS A 113 -19.71 -12.47 -23.06
C CYS A 113 -19.22 -11.05 -23.33
N GLU A 114 -19.34 -10.64 -24.61
CA GLU A 114 -19.05 -9.26 -25.00
C GLU A 114 -19.94 -8.27 -24.22
N GLY A 115 -19.33 -7.19 -23.75
CA GLY A 115 -19.99 -6.15 -22.94
C GLY A 115 -20.03 -6.42 -21.44
N ASN A 116 -19.53 -7.56 -20.96
CA ASN A 116 -19.30 -7.77 -19.51
C ASN A 116 -18.11 -6.96 -19.02
N VAL A 117 -18.15 -6.56 -17.75
CA VAL A 117 -17.07 -5.82 -17.08
C VAL A 117 -16.39 -6.72 -16.06
N ILE A 118 -15.07 -6.74 -16.07
CA ILE A 118 -14.27 -7.39 -15.05
C ILE A 118 -13.76 -6.37 -14.04
N GLN A 119 -13.91 -6.68 -12.75
CA GLN A 119 -13.34 -5.94 -11.64
C GLN A 119 -12.35 -6.83 -10.90
N VAL A 120 -11.12 -6.38 -10.81
CA VAL A 120 -10.07 -7.01 -10.00
C VAL A 120 -9.80 -6.12 -8.80
N THR A 121 -9.96 -6.66 -7.60
CA THR A 121 -9.71 -5.95 -6.35
C THR A 121 -8.60 -6.67 -5.60
N VAL A 122 -7.60 -5.90 -5.20
CA VAL A 122 -6.46 -6.38 -4.40
C VAL A 122 -6.53 -5.75 -3.03
N LYS A 123 -6.44 -6.57 -1.99
CA LYS A 123 -6.46 -6.13 -0.58
C LYS A 123 -5.30 -6.79 0.16
N ASP A 124 -4.66 -6.01 1.00
CA ASP A 124 -3.75 -6.52 2.01
C ASP A 124 -4.28 -6.12 3.40
N PRO A 125 -4.86 -7.07 4.15
CA PRO A 125 -5.42 -6.80 5.46
C PRO A 125 -4.35 -6.61 6.54
N GLU A 126 -3.11 -7.02 6.30
CA GLU A 126 -2.05 -7.07 7.31
C GLU A 126 -0.85 -6.18 6.97
N PHE A 127 -1.07 -5.07 6.26
CA PHE A 127 0.05 -4.15 5.93
C PHE A 127 0.74 -3.64 7.20
N PRO A 128 2.02 -3.97 7.44
CA PRO A 128 2.72 -3.61 8.66
C PRO A 128 3.12 -2.13 8.67
N ILE A 129 2.58 -1.37 9.61
CA ILE A 129 3.05 -0.02 9.93
C ILE A 129 4.17 -0.16 10.96
N THR A 130 5.40 0.27 10.61
CA THR A 130 6.58 0.14 11.47
C THR A 130 6.77 1.31 12.43
N MET A 131 5.89 2.30 12.41
CA MET A 131 5.96 3.40 13.36
C MET A 131 5.78 2.93 14.81
N PRO A 132 6.72 3.21 15.73
CA PRO A 132 6.70 2.72 17.09
C PRO A 132 5.53 3.27 17.93
N PHE A 133 4.79 4.26 17.43
CA PHE A 133 3.67 4.91 18.12
C PHE A 133 2.28 4.61 17.52
N LEU A 134 2.21 3.94 16.37
CA LEU A 134 0.96 3.65 15.65
C LEU A 134 0.72 2.14 15.46
N GLY A 135 1.67 1.29 15.80
CA GLY A 135 1.53 -0.16 15.73
C GLY A 135 0.84 -0.70 16.99
N THR A 136 -0.33 -1.25 16.83
CA THR A 136 -0.94 -2.20 17.78
C THR A 136 -1.03 -3.54 17.10
#